data_aaa2b551d184b640264d2749a2f3f8df
#
_entry.id   aaa2b551d184b640264d2749a2f3f8df
#
_cell.length_a   1.000
_cell.length_b   1.000
_cell.length_c   1.000
_cell.angle_alpha   90.00
_cell.angle_beta   90.00
_cell.angle_gamma   90.00
#
_symmetry.space_group_name_H-M   'P 1'
#
loop_
_entity.id
_entity.type
_entity.pdbx_description
1 polymer ?
#
loop_
_entity_poly.entity_id
_entity_poly.type
_entity_poly.pdbx_seq_one_letter_code
_entity_poly.pdbx_strand_id
1 'polypeptide(L)'
;MNPRRGPIVAGEKIQFTDRKGKKITDQLTAGGVTQTEHGIILHDDVIGRTEGVVVTTVTAKREAQVNADHPERDRNKPWKATRAIGGWQYAVMRPRLADYVLSMPRGAQIMYPKDIAQVIQLGDIRSGLNVLESGAGSGAMSVNLLDAVGESGHLTTIELRPEFARVADANATLYYGERPRWWDLKTGDFDSVAAGLPEHSFDRIVLDMLDPWNRLEQAYRVIAPGGVLIAYITTTTQMSRLVEALREAGHWTEPAIQETLERTWKAQGLAVRPDHAMIGHTGFLVVSRAMAEGFAALRKRDRATKDTTTDIDSLTPEQREAQLDDLELRDISDHKLRKVLRDLDLQTSRLSQDDQACKQGEATAI
;
A
#
# COMPACT_ATOMS: atom_id res chain seq x y z
N MET A 1 11.70 12.78 -18.64
CA MET A 1 11.81 12.92 -17.15
C MET A 1 12.42 14.26 -16.84
N ASN A 2 11.69 15.15 -16.19
CA ASN A 2 12.27 16.42 -15.75
C ASN A 2 13.43 16.09 -14.79
N PRO A 3 14.69 16.45 -15.06
CA PRO A 3 15.79 16.05 -14.21
C PRO A 3 15.55 16.67 -12.84
N ARG A 4 15.38 15.83 -11.81
CA ARG A 4 15.28 16.27 -10.40
C ARG A 4 16.61 16.83 -9.90
N ARG A 5 17.26 17.66 -10.74
CA ARG A 5 18.55 18.29 -10.50
C ARG A 5 18.51 19.72 -11.03
N GLY A 6 19.31 20.57 -10.42
CA GLY A 6 19.38 21.97 -10.81
C GLY A 6 18.43 22.87 -10.01
N PRO A 7 18.32 24.15 -10.41
CA PRO A 7 17.46 25.11 -9.74
C PRO A 7 16.00 24.70 -9.77
N ILE A 8 15.30 24.97 -8.67
CA ILE A 8 13.86 24.77 -8.54
C ILE A 8 13.14 25.78 -9.44
N VAL A 9 12.15 25.32 -10.21
CA VAL A 9 11.39 26.18 -11.13
C VAL A 9 9.92 26.31 -10.71
N ALA A 10 9.24 27.34 -11.20
CA ALA A 10 7.81 27.48 -11.03
C ALA A 10 7.09 26.28 -11.66
N GLY A 11 5.99 25.84 -11.01
CA GLY A 11 5.25 24.64 -11.39
C GLY A 11 5.72 23.37 -10.67
N GLU A 12 6.92 23.33 -10.13
CA GLU A 12 7.38 22.19 -9.35
C GLU A 12 6.66 22.06 -8.01
N LYS A 13 6.47 20.82 -7.57
CA LYS A 13 5.97 20.49 -6.24
C LYS A 13 7.13 20.39 -5.27
N ILE A 14 7.08 21.13 -4.18
CA ILE A 14 8.15 21.23 -3.16
C ILE A 14 7.61 20.86 -1.79
N GLN A 15 8.44 20.20 -1.01
CA GLN A 15 8.20 19.85 0.36
C GLN A 15 8.99 20.74 1.31
N PHE A 16 8.28 21.42 2.18
CA PHE A 16 8.82 22.24 3.26
C PHE A 16 8.79 21.45 4.56
N THR A 17 9.92 21.25 5.20
CA THR A 17 10.03 20.48 6.44
C THR A 17 10.54 21.39 7.57
N ASP A 18 9.78 21.50 8.65
CA ASP A 18 10.15 22.31 9.81
C ASP A 18 11.11 21.55 10.77
N ARG A 19 11.55 22.23 11.83
CA ARG A 19 12.44 21.65 12.86
C ARG A 19 11.83 20.50 13.65
N LYS A 20 10.49 20.36 13.61
CA LYS A 20 9.76 19.26 14.27
C LYS A 20 9.54 18.07 13.34
N GLY A 21 10.00 18.17 12.07
CA GLY A 21 9.78 17.18 11.03
C GLY A 21 8.39 17.26 10.40
N LYS A 22 7.58 18.30 10.71
CA LYS A 22 6.31 18.51 10.05
C LYS A 22 6.53 18.93 8.61
N LYS A 23 5.86 18.26 7.69
CA LYS A 23 6.00 18.44 6.26
C LYS A 23 4.77 19.15 5.69
N ILE A 24 4.99 20.10 4.81
CA ILE A 24 3.98 20.79 3.98
C ILE A 24 4.45 20.64 2.55
N THR A 25 3.59 20.16 1.66
CA THR A 25 3.90 20.04 0.24
C THR A 25 3.00 20.97 -0.55
N ASP A 26 3.59 21.79 -1.41
CA ASP A 26 2.86 22.78 -2.21
C ASP A 26 3.46 22.85 -3.61
N GLN A 27 2.68 23.36 -4.57
CA GLN A 27 3.12 23.62 -5.93
C GLN A 27 3.54 25.09 -6.05
N LEU A 28 4.78 25.30 -6.50
CA LEU A 28 5.32 26.65 -6.60
C LEU A 28 4.73 27.43 -7.80
N THR A 29 4.33 28.66 -7.53
CA THR A 29 3.91 29.63 -8.55
C THR A 29 4.69 30.92 -8.37
N ALA A 30 5.10 31.57 -9.45
CA ALA A 30 5.74 32.89 -9.36
C ALA A 30 4.81 33.87 -8.62
N GLY A 31 5.36 34.65 -7.69
CA GLY A 31 4.58 35.53 -6.79
C GLY A 31 3.67 34.77 -5.82
N GLY A 32 3.73 33.44 -5.81
CA GLY A 32 2.92 32.59 -4.94
C GLY A 32 3.43 32.52 -3.50
N VAL A 33 2.65 31.86 -2.65
CA VAL A 33 3.00 31.68 -1.24
C VAL A 33 2.43 30.39 -0.71
N THR A 34 3.15 29.75 0.21
CA THR A 34 2.65 28.62 1.03
C THR A 34 2.32 29.11 2.42
N GLN A 35 1.08 28.86 2.86
CA GLN A 35 0.66 29.16 4.23
C GLN A 35 1.12 28.08 5.19
N THR A 36 1.67 28.49 6.33
CA THR A 36 2.05 27.61 7.43
C THR A 36 1.44 28.06 8.74
N GLU A 37 1.51 27.24 9.78
CA GLU A 37 1.09 27.65 11.14
C GLU A 37 1.95 28.78 11.72
N HIS A 38 3.15 29.00 11.15
CA HIS A 38 4.16 29.93 11.66
C HIS A 38 4.45 31.08 10.70
N GLY A 39 3.55 31.38 9.77
CA GLY A 39 3.71 32.42 8.78
C GLY A 39 3.63 31.90 7.37
N ILE A 40 4.08 32.71 6.42
CA ILE A 40 4.04 32.40 5.00
C ILE A 40 5.44 32.22 4.45
N ILE A 41 5.57 31.27 3.53
CA ILE A 41 6.77 31.07 2.71
C ILE A 41 6.49 31.69 1.36
N LEU A 42 7.34 32.63 0.92
CA LEU A 42 7.26 33.20 -0.42
C LEU A 42 7.86 32.21 -1.43
N HIS A 43 7.14 31.92 -2.51
CA HIS A 43 7.63 31.02 -3.55
C HIS A 43 8.85 31.60 -4.27
N ASP A 44 8.93 32.91 -4.42
CA ASP A 44 10.06 33.60 -5.05
C ASP A 44 11.35 33.51 -4.22
N ASP A 45 11.25 33.22 -2.91
CA ASP A 45 12.42 32.90 -2.07
C ASP A 45 12.99 31.49 -2.34
N VAL A 46 12.24 30.65 -3.06
CA VAL A 46 12.56 29.24 -3.38
C VAL A 46 12.90 29.05 -4.85
N ILE A 47 12.12 29.65 -5.75
CA ILE A 47 12.33 29.56 -7.20
C ILE A 47 13.72 30.08 -7.57
N GLY A 48 14.44 29.33 -8.40
CA GLY A 48 15.82 29.63 -8.82
C GLY A 48 16.89 29.10 -7.85
N ARG A 49 16.52 28.62 -6.66
CA ARG A 49 17.47 28.01 -5.71
C ARG A 49 17.59 26.50 -5.92
N THR A 50 18.64 25.94 -5.38
CA THR A 50 18.81 24.47 -5.29
C THR A 50 18.01 23.93 -4.09
N GLU A 51 17.58 22.69 -4.15
CA GLU A 51 17.04 22.02 -2.95
C GLU A 51 18.11 21.87 -1.85
N GLY A 52 17.67 21.69 -0.61
CA GLY A 52 18.55 21.66 0.57
C GLY A 52 18.73 23.04 1.22
N VAL A 53 18.17 24.10 0.64
CA VAL A 53 18.19 25.42 1.27
C VAL A 53 17.19 25.53 2.40
N VAL A 54 17.40 26.51 3.27
CA VAL A 54 16.47 26.86 4.35
C VAL A 54 15.84 28.21 4.05
N VAL A 55 14.53 28.26 4.10
CA VAL A 55 13.74 29.51 3.97
C VAL A 55 13.09 29.85 5.29
N THR A 56 12.79 31.13 5.48
CA THR A 56 12.22 31.67 6.72
C THR A 56 10.85 32.27 6.42
N THR A 57 9.85 31.90 7.22
CA THR A 57 8.51 32.48 7.09
C THR A 57 8.50 33.97 7.36
N VAL A 58 7.64 34.69 6.68
CA VAL A 58 7.41 36.12 6.85
C VAL A 58 6.03 36.40 7.43
N THR A 59 5.86 37.62 7.95
CA THR A 59 4.58 38.05 8.53
C THR A 59 3.63 38.61 7.45
N ALA A 60 2.35 38.76 7.81
CA ALA A 60 1.32 39.32 6.91
C ALA A 60 1.61 40.75 6.41
N LYS A 61 2.40 41.56 7.13
CA LYS A 61 2.81 42.90 6.64
C LYS A 61 3.68 42.81 5.39
N ARG A 62 4.61 41.86 5.33
CA ARG A 62 5.46 41.66 4.15
C ARG A 62 4.68 41.03 3.01
N GLU A 63 3.63 40.29 3.33
CA GLU A 63 2.67 39.77 2.36
C GLU A 63 1.96 40.86 1.57
N ALA A 64 1.50 41.90 2.27
CA ALA A 64 0.82 43.03 1.63
C ALA A 64 1.71 43.71 0.58
N GLN A 65 3.03 43.74 0.82
CA GLN A 65 4.01 44.28 -0.13
C GLN A 65 4.19 43.34 -1.35
N VAL A 66 4.29 42.04 -1.13
CA VAL A 66 4.37 41.03 -2.22
C VAL A 66 3.12 41.08 -3.09
N ASN A 67 1.92 41.26 -2.51
CA ASN A 67 0.69 41.44 -3.27
C ASN A 67 0.65 42.72 -4.10
N ALA A 68 1.32 43.78 -3.65
CA ALA A 68 1.47 45.00 -4.42
C ALA A 68 2.44 44.87 -5.59
N ASP A 69 3.51 44.05 -5.40
CA ASP A 69 4.53 43.78 -6.41
C ASP A 69 4.03 42.80 -7.47
N HIS A 70 3.03 41.94 -7.15
CA HIS A 70 2.46 40.91 -8.03
C HIS A 70 0.92 41.07 -8.16
N PRO A 71 0.44 42.05 -8.91
CA PRO A 71 -1.02 42.38 -9.01
C PRO A 71 -1.81 41.29 -9.79
N GLU A 72 -1.15 40.41 -10.58
CA GLU A 72 -1.76 39.31 -11.34
C GLU A 72 -2.17 38.11 -10.48
N ARG A 73 -1.86 38.15 -9.20
CA ARG A 73 -2.16 37.06 -8.27
C ARG A 73 -3.64 36.87 -8.04
N ASP A 74 -4.11 35.62 -8.03
CA ASP A 74 -5.51 35.27 -7.72
C ASP A 74 -5.89 35.71 -6.31
N ARG A 75 -6.67 36.78 -6.22
CA ARG A 75 -7.18 37.38 -4.96
C ARG A 75 -8.37 36.63 -4.38
N ASN A 76 -8.91 35.61 -5.08
CA ASN A 76 -10.12 34.91 -4.66
C ASN A 76 -9.86 33.79 -3.64
N LYS A 77 -8.61 33.50 -3.28
CA LYS A 77 -8.30 32.64 -2.14
C LYS A 77 -8.21 33.50 -0.87
N PRO A 78 -9.24 33.47 -0.02
CA PRO A 78 -9.20 34.27 1.22
C PRO A 78 -8.08 33.72 2.12
N TRP A 79 -7.12 34.57 2.45
CA TRP A 79 -6.09 34.26 3.41
C TRP A 79 -6.74 34.23 4.80
N LYS A 80 -6.70 33.08 5.45
CA LYS A 80 -7.01 33.04 6.87
C LYS A 80 -5.91 33.84 7.57
N ALA A 81 -6.27 34.96 8.18
CA ALA A 81 -5.37 35.72 9.02
C ALA A 81 -4.92 34.84 10.19
N THR A 82 -3.85 34.07 9.99
CA THR A 82 -3.14 33.39 11.07
C THR A 82 -2.33 34.47 11.79
N ARG A 83 -2.23 34.38 13.12
CA ARG A 83 -1.29 35.17 13.92
C ARG A 83 0.13 34.72 13.59
N ALA A 84 0.57 34.98 12.37
CA ALA A 84 1.84 34.54 11.86
C ALA A 84 2.94 35.39 12.52
N ILE A 85 3.70 34.74 13.38
CA ILE A 85 4.80 35.39 14.10
C ILE A 85 5.99 35.61 13.15
N GLY A 86 6.09 34.89 12.04
CA GLY A 86 7.26 34.91 11.14
C GLY A 86 8.54 34.34 11.79
N GLY A 87 9.58 34.22 11.01
CA GLY A 87 10.90 33.79 11.53
C GLY A 87 11.05 32.28 11.73
N TRP A 88 10.03 31.45 11.34
CA TRP A 88 10.15 30.01 11.41
C TRP A 88 10.84 29.44 10.18
N GLN A 89 11.79 28.52 10.40
CA GLN A 89 12.64 27.98 9.35
C GLN A 89 12.09 26.65 8.81
N TYR A 90 12.16 26.50 7.49
CA TYR A 90 11.80 25.30 6.75
C TYR A 90 12.93 24.88 5.80
N ALA A 91 13.34 23.61 5.86
CA ALA A 91 14.17 23.00 4.83
C ALA A 91 13.34 22.75 3.57
N VAL A 92 13.91 23.03 2.41
CA VAL A 92 13.27 22.97 1.10
C VAL A 92 13.82 21.78 0.32
N MET A 93 12.95 20.81 0.00
CA MET A 93 13.32 19.60 -0.73
C MET A 93 12.29 19.30 -1.82
N ARG A 94 12.71 18.66 -2.92
CA ARG A 94 11.78 18.00 -3.81
C ARG A 94 11.20 16.78 -3.08
N PRO A 95 9.87 16.53 -3.13
CA PRO A 95 9.29 15.36 -2.47
C PRO A 95 9.83 14.08 -3.13
N ARG A 96 10.20 13.08 -2.34
CA ARG A 96 10.44 11.74 -2.84
C ARG A 96 9.12 11.17 -3.35
N LEU A 97 9.15 10.11 -4.16
CA LEU A 97 7.93 9.51 -4.70
C LEU A 97 6.93 9.12 -3.60
N ALA A 98 7.41 8.53 -2.49
CA ALA A 98 6.58 8.22 -1.33
C ALA A 98 5.94 9.47 -0.69
N ASP A 99 6.69 10.58 -0.57
CA ASP A 99 6.17 11.85 -0.04
C ASP A 99 5.15 12.47 -1.02
N TYR A 100 5.38 12.31 -2.34
CA TYR A 100 4.44 12.75 -3.37
C TYR A 100 3.10 12.01 -3.26
N VAL A 101 3.14 10.68 -3.21
CA VAL A 101 1.95 9.81 -3.06
C VAL A 101 1.12 10.20 -1.84
N LEU A 102 1.79 10.46 -0.71
CA LEU A 102 1.09 10.84 0.53
C LEU A 102 0.50 12.27 0.51
N SER A 103 1.00 13.14 -0.37
CA SER A 103 0.62 14.56 -0.43
C SER A 103 -0.16 14.97 -1.69
N MET A 104 -0.28 14.07 -2.68
CA MET A 104 -1.00 14.39 -3.92
C MET A 104 -2.51 14.59 -3.69
N PRO A 105 -3.19 15.38 -4.52
CA PRO A 105 -4.66 15.48 -4.51
C PRO A 105 -5.30 14.10 -4.71
N ARG A 106 -6.25 13.78 -3.86
CA ARG A 106 -6.90 12.46 -3.89
C ARG A 106 -8.38 12.54 -3.57
N GLY A 107 -9.16 11.73 -4.25
CA GLY A 107 -10.58 11.51 -3.99
C GLY A 107 -10.89 10.06 -3.58
N ALA A 108 -9.96 9.13 -3.87
CA ALA A 108 -10.02 7.73 -3.49
C ALA A 108 -8.96 7.39 -2.43
N GLN A 109 -9.21 6.32 -1.68
CA GLN A 109 -8.18 5.71 -0.81
C GLN A 109 -6.99 5.30 -1.69
N ILE A 110 -5.79 5.55 -1.22
CA ILE A 110 -4.56 5.17 -1.91
C ILE A 110 -3.94 3.95 -1.24
N MET A 111 -3.27 3.12 -2.04
CA MET A 111 -2.32 2.15 -1.50
C MET A 111 -1.14 2.89 -0.85
N TYR A 112 -0.74 2.46 0.35
CA TYR A 112 0.36 3.11 1.07
C TYR A 112 1.72 2.78 0.45
N PRO A 113 2.72 3.68 0.53
CA PRO A 113 4.04 3.47 -0.06
C PRO A 113 4.72 2.16 0.35
N LYS A 114 4.51 1.68 1.58
CA LYS A 114 5.05 0.38 2.04
C LYS A 114 4.49 -0.80 1.26
N ASP A 115 3.19 -0.76 0.91
CA ASP A 115 2.52 -1.81 0.15
C ASP A 115 2.86 -1.71 -1.33
N ILE A 116 2.92 -0.49 -1.89
CA ILE A 116 3.38 -0.22 -3.26
C ILE A 116 4.79 -0.77 -3.48
N ALA A 117 5.70 -0.56 -2.53
CA ALA A 117 7.06 -1.10 -2.60
C ALA A 117 7.06 -2.64 -2.66
N GLN A 118 6.17 -3.29 -1.92
CA GLN A 118 6.01 -4.74 -1.97
C GLN A 118 5.40 -5.22 -3.29
N VAL A 119 4.42 -4.49 -3.86
CA VAL A 119 3.88 -4.81 -5.20
C VAL A 119 5.00 -4.81 -6.24
N ILE A 120 5.85 -3.79 -6.24
CA ILE A 120 6.98 -3.69 -7.19
C ILE A 120 7.96 -4.84 -6.98
N GLN A 121 8.34 -5.13 -5.73
CA GLN A 121 9.29 -6.18 -5.39
C GLN A 121 8.77 -7.58 -5.71
N LEU A 122 7.56 -7.91 -5.27
CA LEU A 122 6.97 -9.24 -5.46
C LEU A 122 6.56 -9.49 -6.92
N GLY A 123 6.18 -8.43 -7.63
CA GLY A 123 5.89 -8.46 -9.04
C GLY A 123 7.14 -8.55 -9.91
N ASP A 124 8.34 -8.38 -9.35
CA ASP A 124 9.56 -8.21 -10.14
C ASP A 124 9.32 -7.15 -11.24
N ILE A 125 8.70 -6.00 -10.86
CA ILE A 125 8.36 -4.94 -11.80
C ILE A 125 9.59 -4.08 -12.00
N ARG A 126 10.05 -3.99 -13.25
CA ARG A 126 11.29 -3.32 -13.62
C ARG A 126 11.21 -2.70 -15.01
N SER A 127 12.21 -1.92 -15.34
CA SER A 127 12.32 -1.24 -16.63
C SER A 127 12.21 -2.21 -17.81
N GLY A 128 11.42 -1.84 -18.82
CA GLY A 128 11.20 -2.60 -20.04
C GLY A 128 10.01 -3.56 -20.00
N LEU A 129 9.33 -3.74 -18.88
CA LEU A 129 8.16 -4.62 -18.79
C LEU A 129 6.87 -3.93 -19.24
N ASN A 130 5.94 -4.74 -19.76
CA ASN A 130 4.56 -4.36 -20.03
C ASN A 130 3.69 -4.74 -18.84
N VAL A 131 3.12 -3.74 -18.18
CA VAL A 131 2.32 -3.90 -16.97
C VAL A 131 0.88 -3.46 -17.23
N LEU A 132 -0.08 -4.28 -16.79
CA LEU A 132 -1.50 -3.94 -16.74
C LEU A 132 -1.87 -3.62 -15.28
N GLU A 133 -2.42 -2.44 -15.06
CA GLU A 133 -2.98 -2.02 -13.78
C GLU A 133 -4.49 -1.91 -13.91
N SER A 134 -5.24 -2.29 -12.89
CA SER A 134 -6.66 -1.94 -12.80
C SER A 134 -7.00 -1.44 -11.42
N GLY A 135 -7.70 -0.29 -11.41
CA GLY A 135 -7.99 0.50 -10.23
C GLY A 135 -7.00 1.65 -10.05
N ALA A 136 -6.94 2.59 -10.99
CA ALA A 136 -6.05 3.76 -10.91
C ALA A 136 -6.30 4.62 -9.66
N GLY A 137 -7.58 4.78 -9.30
CA GLY A 137 -7.98 5.63 -8.19
C GLY A 137 -7.40 7.04 -8.33
N SER A 138 -6.55 7.44 -7.38
CA SER A 138 -5.85 8.74 -7.44
C SER A 138 -4.51 8.69 -8.18
N GLY A 139 -4.10 7.54 -8.72
CA GLY A 139 -2.85 7.37 -9.47
C GLY A 139 -1.63 7.06 -8.61
N ALA A 140 -1.81 6.72 -7.33
CA ALA A 140 -0.68 6.43 -6.43
C ALA A 140 0.15 5.24 -6.92
N MET A 141 -0.52 4.12 -7.23
CA MET A 141 0.14 2.94 -7.79
C MET A 141 0.64 3.23 -9.21
N SER A 142 -0.18 3.87 -10.06
CA SER A 142 0.16 4.20 -11.44
C SER A 142 1.48 4.97 -11.56
N VAL A 143 1.69 6.03 -10.76
CA VAL A 143 2.95 6.81 -10.79
C VAL A 143 4.15 5.96 -10.40
N ASN A 144 4.00 5.05 -9.43
CA ASN A 144 5.08 4.14 -9.02
C ASN A 144 5.37 3.07 -10.08
N LEU A 145 4.34 2.55 -10.74
CA LEU A 145 4.50 1.61 -11.85
C LEU A 145 5.20 2.27 -13.04
N LEU A 146 4.77 3.49 -13.38
CA LEU A 146 5.39 4.29 -14.45
C LEU A 146 6.89 4.55 -14.19
N ASP A 147 7.25 4.86 -12.94
CA ASP A 147 8.64 5.06 -12.53
C ASP A 147 9.45 3.74 -12.63
N ALA A 148 8.84 2.61 -12.25
CA ALA A 148 9.47 1.30 -12.26
C ALA A 148 9.69 0.77 -13.69
N VAL A 149 8.68 0.85 -14.57
CA VAL A 149 8.80 0.34 -15.95
C VAL A 149 9.64 1.25 -16.83
N GLY A 150 9.68 2.55 -16.53
CA GLY A 150 10.44 3.55 -17.28
C GLY A 150 10.00 3.70 -18.73
N GLU A 151 10.69 4.53 -19.49
CA GLU A 151 10.37 4.83 -20.90
C GLU A 151 10.58 3.64 -21.86
N SER A 152 11.33 2.63 -21.44
CA SER A 152 11.56 1.39 -22.22
C SER A 152 10.48 0.33 -22.00
N GLY A 153 9.66 0.47 -20.96
CA GLY A 153 8.50 -0.37 -20.68
C GLY A 153 7.19 0.32 -21.04
N HIS A 154 6.08 -0.27 -20.63
CA HIS A 154 4.77 0.29 -20.86
C HIS A 154 3.82 -0.02 -19.71
N LEU A 155 3.01 0.95 -19.34
CA LEU A 155 1.91 0.77 -18.39
C LEU A 155 0.57 0.98 -19.12
N THR A 156 -0.30 0.00 -19.04
CA THR A 156 -1.72 0.15 -19.38
C THR A 156 -2.51 0.16 -18.09
N THR A 157 -3.28 1.20 -17.86
CA THR A 157 -4.12 1.33 -16.66
C THR A 157 -5.59 1.36 -17.07
N ILE A 158 -6.41 0.55 -16.40
CA ILE A 158 -7.87 0.54 -16.56
C ILE A 158 -8.51 1.12 -15.31
N GLU A 159 -9.32 2.16 -15.49
CA GLU A 159 -10.12 2.75 -14.40
C GLU A 159 -11.59 2.78 -14.80
N LEU A 160 -12.43 2.25 -13.93
CA LEU A 160 -13.88 2.16 -14.19
C LEU A 160 -14.54 3.55 -14.27
N ARG A 161 -14.09 4.48 -13.43
CA ARG A 161 -14.72 5.79 -13.20
C ARG A 161 -13.96 6.89 -13.92
N PRO A 162 -14.58 7.59 -14.88
CA PRO A 162 -13.93 8.65 -15.67
C PRO A 162 -13.34 9.80 -14.81
N GLU A 163 -13.98 10.13 -13.70
CA GLU A 163 -13.51 11.17 -12.80
C GLU A 163 -12.20 10.78 -12.12
N PHE A 164 -12.01 9.52 -11.73
CA PHE A 164 -10.76 9.05 -11.14
C PHE A 164 -9.67 8.88 -12.19
N ALA A 165 -10.00 8.45 -13.39
CA ALA A 165 -9.05 8.43 -14.49
C ALA A 165 -8.46 9.85 -14.73
N ARG A 166 -9.29 10.90 -14.68
CA ARG A 166 -8.80 12.29 -14.77
C ARG A 166 -7.92 12.69 -13.60
N VAL A 167 -8.25 12.25 -12.37
CA VAL A 167 -7.41 12.53 -11.19
C VAL A 167 -6.05 11.85 -11.32
N ALA A 168 -6.01 10.58 -11.73
CA ALA A 168 -4.77 9.84 -11.94
C ALA A 168 -3.91 10.49 -13.04
N ASP A 169 -4.52 10.85 -14.18
CA ASP A 169 -3.84 11.52 -15.29
C ASP A 169 -3.21 12.86 -14.85
N ALA A 170 -3.98 13.69 -14.13
CA ALA A 170 -3.50 14.95 -13.62
C ALA A 170 -2.35 14.77 -12.59
N ASN A 171 -2.45 13.81 -11.68
CA ASN A 171 -1.39 13.53 -10.71
C ASN A 171 -0.12 13.03 -11.37
N ALA A 172 -0.21 12.12 -12.35
CA ALA A 172 0.95 11.66 -13.10
C ALA A 172 1.59 12.81 -13.91
N THR A 173 0.77 13.61 -14.57
CA THR A 173 1.25 14.80 -15.33
C THR A 173 1.96 15.79 -14.43
N LEU A 174 1.43 16.07 -13.22
CA LEU A 174 2.08 16.93 -12.24
C LEU A 174 3.41 16.36 -11.73
N TYR A 175 3.49 15.05 -11.58
CA TYR A 175 4.72 14.41 -11.11
C TYR A 175 5.83 14.43 -12.15
N TYR A 176 5.50 14.14 -13.40
CA TYR A 176 6.48 14.10 -14.50
C TYR A 176 6.72 15.45 -15.17
N GLY A 177 5.87 16.43 -14.94
CA GLY A 177 5.87 17.72 -15.66
C GLY A 177 5.14 17.67 -17.01
N GLU A 178 4.94 16.50 -17.56
CA GLU A 178 4.13 16.19 -18.74
C GLU A 178 3.51 14.79 -18.61
N ARG A 179 2.50 14.50 -19.43
CA ARG A 179 1.90 13.16 -19.45
C ARG A 179 2.90 12.13 -19.98
N PRO A 180 3.20 11.04 -19.24
CA PRO A 180 4.12 10.01 -19.70
C PRO A 180 3.67 9.36 -21.02
N ARG A 181 4.57 9.26 -22.00
CA ARG A 181 4.27 8.67 -23.33
C ARG A 181 4.15 7.15 -23.29
N TRP A 182 4.72 6.51 -22.26
CA TRP A 182 4.67 5.07 -22.03
C TRP A 182 3.49 4.65 -21.13
N TRP A 183 2.44 5.50 -21.10
CA TRP A 183 1.23 5.26 -20.31
C TRP A 183 -0.04 5.33 -21.17
N ASP A 184 -0.76 4.22 -21.19
CA ASP A 184 -2.13 4.14 -21.72
C ASP A 184 -3.12 4.07 -20.57
N LEU A 185 -3.90 5.12 -20.38
CA LEU A 185 -5.00 5.15 -19.42
C LEU A 185 -6.33 4.98 -20.16
N LYS A 186 -7.01 3.89 -19.85
CA LYS A 186 -8.29 3.50 -20.45
C LYS A 186 -9.41 3.57 -19.41
N THR A 187 -10.54 4.15 -19.80
CA THR A 187 -11.72 4.21 -18.93
C THR A 187 -12.73 3.15 -19.35
N GLY A 188 -13.22 2.37 -18.38
CA GLY A 188 -14.22 1.33 -18.61
C GLY A 188 -14.12 0.18 -17.62
N ASP A 189 -15.06 -0.76 -17.76
CA ASP A 189 -15.03 -2.02 -17.02
C ASP A 189 -13.83 -2.87 -17.44
N PHE A 190 -13.20 -3.55 -16.48
CA PHE A 190 -11.98 -4.33 -16.72
C PHE A 190 -12.16 -5.38 -17.80
N ASP A 191 -13.21 -6.21 -17.71
CA ASP A 191 -13.40 -7.33 -18.64
C ASP A 191 -13.66 -6.81 -20.05
N SER A 192 -14.48 -5.76 -20.17
CA SER A 192 -14.81 -5.13 -21.45
C SER A 192 -13.59 -4.52 -22.13
N VAL A 193 -12.74 -3.82 -21.37
CA VAL A 193 -11.52 -3.20 -21.91
C VAL A 193 -10.46 -4.27 -22.18
N ALA A 194 -10.26 -5.21 -21.25
CA ALA A 194 -9.29 -6.29 -21.40
C ALA A 194 -9.60 -7.17 -22.61
N ALA A 195 -10.88 -7.47 -22.91
CA ALA A 195 -11.27 -8.23 -24.08
C ALA A 195 -10.73 -7.66 -25.41
N GLY A 196 -10.51 -6.35 -25.48
CA GLY A 196 -9.90 -5.67 -26.63
C GLY A 196 -8.37 -5.60 -26.63
N LEU A 197 -7.71 -6.09 -25.57
CA LEU A 197 -6.25 -6.11 -25.49
C LEU A 197 -5.68 -7.40 -26.10
N PRO A 198 -4.45 -7.36 -26.65
CA PRO A 198 -3.82 -8.55 -27.21
C PRO A 198 -3.62 -9.63 -26.14
N GLU A 199 -3.73 -10.90 -26.54
CA GLU A 199 -3.45 -12.03 -25.67
C GLU A 199 -1.97 -12.10 -25.30
N HIS A 200 -1.69 -12.53 -24.08
CA HIS A 200 -0.33 -12.76 -23.56
C HIS A 200 0.64 -11.56 -23.73
N SER A 201 0.09 -10.33 -23.75
CA SER A 201 0.85 -9.11 -24.01
C SER A 201 1.40 -8.43 -22.75
N PHE A 202 0.98 -8.87 -21.57
CA PHE A 202 1.43 -8.27 -20.30
C PHE A 202 2.30 -9.23 -19.51
N ASP A 203 3.43 -8.72 -19.03
CA ASP A 203 4.32 -9.47 -18.14
C ASP A 203 3.80 -9.51 -16.70
N ARG A 204 3.09 -8.46 -16.28
CA ARG A 204 2.59 -8.27 -14.92
C ARG A 204 1.19 -7.68 -14.94
N ILE A 205 0.38 -8.11 -13.98
CA ILE A 205 -0.94 -7.54 -13.73
C ILE A 205 -1.05 -7.15 -12.26
N VAL A 206 -1.48 -5.92 -12.00
CA VAL A 206 -1.75 -5.37 -10.66
C VAL A 206 -3.23 -5.03 -10.56
N LEU A 207 -3.95 -5.66 -9.63
CA LEU A 207 -5.36 -5.42 -9.38
C LEU A 207 -5.57 -4.75 -8.02
N ASP A 208 -6.06 -3.51 -8.02
CA ASP A 208 -6.51 -2.77 -6.85
C ASP A 208 -7.99 -2.43 -7.01
N MET A 209 -8.83 -3.42 -6.75
CA MET A 209 -10.28 -3.34 -6.96
C MET A 209 -11.06 -4.18 -5.96
N LEU A 210 -12.38 -3.97 -5.91
CA LEU A 210 -13.25 -4.61 -4.90
C LEU A 210 -13.41 -6.12 -5.11
N ASP A 211 -13.39 -6.60 -6.34
CA ASP A 211 -13.78 -7.97 -6.72
C ASP A 211 -12.82 -8.64 -7.73
N PRO A 212 -11.50 -8.68 -7.46
CA PRO A 212 -10.51 -9.20 -8.40
C PRO A 212 -10.73 -10.66 -8.78
N TRP A 213 -11.40 -11.47 -7.95
CA TRP A 213 -11.73 -12.87 -8.25
C TRP A 213 -12.63 -13.04 -9.47
N ASN A 214 -13.44 -12.05 -9.81
CA ASN A 214 -14.31 -12.07 -10.99
C ASN A 214 -13.58 -11.71 -12.29
N ARG A 215 -12.30 -11.31 -12.22
CA ARG A 215 -11.51 -10.80 -13.37
C ARG A 215 -10.43 -11.79 -13.84
N LEU A 216 -10.33 -12.95 -13.19
CA LEU A 216 -9.23 -13.90 -13.39
C LEU A 216 -9.17 -14.50 -14.79
N GLU A 217 -10.32 -14.68 -15.46
CA GLU A 217 -10.39 -15.20 -16.82
C GLU A 217 -9.74 -14.23 -17.81
N GLN A 218 -10.17 -12.97 -17.80
CA GLN A 218 -9.60 -11.96 -18.69
C GLN A 218 -8.15 -11.63 -18.30
N ALA A 219 -7.81 -11.64 -17.01
CA ALA A 219 -6.44 -11.47 -16.58
C ALA A 219 -5.55 -12.58 -17.13
N TYR A 220 -6.00 -13.84 -17.09
CA TYR A 220 -5.25 -14.97 -17.65
C TYR A 220 -5.09 -14.88 -19.17
N ARG A 221 -6.12 -14.43 -19.89
CA ARG A 221 -6.06 -14.27 -21.33
C ARG A 221 -4.98 -13.26 -21.77
N VAL A 222 -4.82 -12.17 -21.04
CA VAL A 222 -3.90 -11.09 -21.44
C VAL A 222 -2.50 -11.20 -20.85
N ILE A 223 -2.31 -11.98 -19.77
CA ILE A 223 -0.99 -12.15 -19.15
C ILE A 223 -0.15 -13.18 -19.91
N ALA A 224 1.14 -12.93 -20.01
CA ALA A 224 2.09 -13.89 -20.59
C ALA A 224 2.24 -15.13 -19.67
N PRO A 225 2.49 -16.34 -20.24
CA PRO A 225 2.84 -17.51 -19.44
C PRO A 225 4.03 -17.21 -18.51
N GLY A 226 3.89 -17.58 -17.22
CA GLY A 226 4.88 -17.26 -16.18
C GLY A 226 4.79 -15.82 -15.65
N GLY A 227 3.91 -14.98 -16.22
CA GLY A 227 3.64 -13.64 -15.75
C GLY A 227 3.09 -13.61 -14.32
N VAL A 228 3.23 -12.49 -13.62
CA VAL A 228 2.84 -12.35 -12.20
C VAL A 228 1.58 -11.52 -12.09
N LEU A 229 0.57 -12.08 -11.43
CA LEU A 229 -0.63 -11.39 -10.96
C LEU A 229 -0.45 -11.01 -9.50
N ILE A 230 -0.72 -9.74 -9.17
CA ILE A 230 -0.72 -9.22 -7.81
C ILE A 230 -2.06 -8.53 -7.57
N ALA A 231 -2.75 -8.91 -6.51
CA ALA A 231 -3.95 -8.22 -6.07
C ALA A 231 -3.76 -7.62 -4.68
N TYR A 232 -4.19 -6.37 -4.51
CA TYR A 232 -4.27 -5.69 -3.23
C TYR A 232 -5.69 -5.84 -2.67
N ILE A 233 -5.79 -6.38 -1.48
CA ILE A 233 -7.04 -6.77 -0.82
C ILE A 233 -7.09 -6.17 0.58
N THR A 234 -8.21 -5.58 0.97
CA THR A 234 -8.34 -4.89 2.26
C THR A 234 -8.99 -5.73 3.36
N THR A 235 -9.69 -6.83 3.01
CA THR A 235 -10.38 -7.67 4.00
C THR A 235 -10.01 -9.14 3.86
N THR A 236 -10.08 -9.88 4.97
CA THR A 236 -9.83 -11.32 5.00
C THR A 236 -10.85 -12.12 4.18
N THR A 237 -12.10 -11.67 4.13
CA THR A 237 -13.14 -12.31 3.29
C THR A 237 -12.81 -12.20 1.80
N GLN A 238 -12.40 -11.00 1.34
CA GLN A 238 -11.95 -10.81 -0.05
C GLN A 238 -10.73 -11.68 -0.35
N MET A 239 -9.78 -11.73 0.57
CA MET A 239 -8.57 -12.55 0.45
C MET A 239 -8.93 -14.04 0.27
N SER A 240 -9.81 -14.58 1.11
CA SER A 240 -10.26 -15.97 1.01
C SER A 240 -10.93 -16.25 -0.34
N ARG A 241 -11.84 -15.39 -0.77
CA ARG A 241 -12.52 -15.51 -2.08
C ARG A 241 -11.56 -15.52 -3.25
N LEU A 242 -10.59 -14.60 -3.25
CA LEU A 242 -9.61 -14.54 -4.34
C LEU A 242 -8.72 -15.79 -4.37
N VAL A 243 -8.26 -16.25 -3.22
CA VAL A 243 -7.42 -17.46 -3.12
C VAL A 243 -8.16 -18.69 -3.65
N GLU A 244 -9.40 -18.88 -3.23
CA GLU A 244 -10.21 -20.01 -3.73
C GLU A 244 -10.50 -19.90 -5.22
N ALA A 245 -10.82 -18.71 -5.73
CA ALA A 245 -11.03 -18.49 -7.16
C ALA A 245 -9.77 -18.77 -8.00
N LEU A 246 -8.57 -18.37 -7.51
CA LEU A 246 -7.30 -18.68 -8.17
C LEU A 246 -7.02 -20.20 -8.20
N ARG A 247 -7.37 -20.90 -7.12
CA ARG A 247 -7.26 -22.35 -7.03
C ARG A 247 -8.24 -23.06 -7.96
N GLU A 248 -9.50 -22.61 -7.98
CA GLU A 248 -10.57 -23.16 -8.81
C GLU A 248 -10.26 -23.01 -10.30
N ALA A 249 -9.75 -21.85 -10.71
CA ALA A 249 -9.34 -21.59 -12.07
C ALA A 249 -8.28 -22.58 -12.60
N GLY A 250 -7.44 -23.13 -11.72
CA GLY A 250 -6.51 -24.23 -12.03
C GLY A 250 -5.26 -23.85 -12.83
N HIS A 251 -5.21 -22.67 -13.43
CA HIS A 251 -4.09 -22.19 -14.26
C HIS A 251 -3.26 -21.08 -13.59
N TRP A 252 -3.42 -20.90 -12.29
CA TRP A 252 -2.62 -20.02 -11.45
C TRP A 252 -1.83 -20.83 -10.43
N THR A 253 -0.57 -20.51 -10.21
CA THR A 253 0.23 -21.16 -9.15
C THR A 253 -0.43 -20.95 -7.79
N GLU A 254 -0.07 -21.80 -6.80
CA GLU A 254 -0.58 -21.61 -5.42
C GLU A 254 -0.34 -20.18 -4.96
N PRO A 255 -1.39 -19.44 -4.54
CA PRO A 255 -1.27 -18.04 -4.16
C PRO A 255 -0.41 -17.86 -2.91
N ALA A 256 0.55 -16.93 -2.98
CA ALA A 256 1.27 -16.43 -1.83
C ALA A 256 0.55 -15.20 -1.26
N ILE A 257 0.35 -15.18 0.06
CA ILE A 257 -0.37 -14.11 0.75
C ILE A 257 0.58 -13.47 1.76
N GLN A 258 0.61 -12.15 1.79
CA GLN A 258 1.36 -11.41 2.81
C GLN A 258 0.71 -10.09 3.19
N GLU A 259 1.02 -9.64 4.39
CA GLU A 259 0.76 -8.32 4.92
C GLU A 259 2.08 -7.69 5.37
N THR A 260 2.24 -6.40 5.17
CA THR A 260 3.43 -5.66 5.59
C THR A 260 3.09 -4.68 6.70
N LEU A 261 3.81 -4.77 7.80
CA LEU A 261 3.70 -3.85 8.94
C LEU A 261 4.93 -2.92 8.95
N GLU A 262 4.67 -1.61 9.01
CA GLU A 262 5.73 -0.60 9.13
C GLU A 262 5.68 0.00 10.53
N ARG A 263 6.83 -0.03 11.23
CA ARG A 263 6.97 0.57 12.55
C ARG A 263 8.06 1.62 12.53
N THR A 264 7.67 2.86 12.75
CA THR A 264 8.61 3.99 12.85
C THR A 264 9.18 4.11 14.27
N TRP A 265 10.35 4.73 14.35
CA TRP A 265 11.08 4.90 15.61
C TRP A 265 11.50 6.35 15.80
N LYS A 266 11.54 6.79 17.04
CA LYS A 266 12.14 8.05 17.48
C LYS A 266 13.48 7.78 18.14
N ALA A 267 14.48 8.57 17.74
CA ALA A 267 15.81 8.55 18.36
C ALA A 267 16.18 9.99 18.73
N GLN A 268 16.34 10.23 20.02
CA GLN A 268 16.78 11.51 20.55
C GLN A 268 17.82 11.27 21.64
N GLY A 269 19.09 11.45 21.30
CA GLY A 269 20.20 11.05 22.19
C GLY A 269 20.12 9.56 22.53
N LEU A 270 20.11 9.22 23.78
CA LEU A 270 19.98 7.84 24.28
C LEU A 270 18.51 7.36 24.37
N ALA A 271 17.55 8.26 24.19
CA ALA A 271 16.13 7.92 24.21
C ALA A 271 15.69 7.41 22.83
N VAL A 272 15.84 6.10 22.61
CA VAL A 272 15.43 5.41 21.38
C VAL A 272 14.20 4.54 21.67
N ARG A 273 13.11 4.79 20.95
CA ARG A 273 11.85 4.06 21.15
C ARG A 273 11.00 4.07 19.89
N PRO A 274 10.13 3.06 19.69
CA PRO A 274 9.15 3.11 18.61
C PRO A 274 8.16 4.27 18.81
N ASP A 275 7.60 4.74 17.70
CA ASP A 275 6.44 5.64 17.74
C ASP A 275 5.26 4.96 18.44
N HIS A 276 4.48 5.74 19.20
CA HIS A 276 3.30 5.22 19.87
C HIS A 276 2.19 4.84 18.89
N ALA A 277 2.03 5.62 17.82
CA ALA A 277 1.05 5.36 16.78
C ALA A 277 1.67 4.48 15.69
N MET A 278 0.94 3.45 15.28
CA MET A 278 1.25 2.57 14.16
C MET A 278 -0.04 2.25 13.41
N ILE A 279 0.01 2.26 12.08
CA ILE A 279 -1.10 1.73 11.27
C ILE A 279 -0.95 0.21 11.27
N GLY A 280 -1.84 -0.48 11.98
CA GLY A 280 -1.76 -1.92 12.20
C GLY A 280 -2.18 -2.74 10.97
N HIS A 281 -3.06 -2.18 10.11
CA HIS A 281 -3.54 -2.84 8.91
C HIS A 281 -3.79 -1.82 7.80
N THR A 282 -3.42 -2.17 6.57
CA THR A 282 -3.74 -1.40 5.36
C THR A 282 -4.35 -2.29 4.28
N GLY A 283 -3.83 -3.49 4.11
CA GLY A 283 -4.29 -4.49 3.15
C GLY A 283 -3.33 -5.66 3.05
N PHE A 284 -3.77 -6.67 2.31
CA PHE A 284 -3.02 -7.87 1.98
C PHE A 284 -2.61 -7.86 0.52
N LEU A 285 -1.48 -8.46 0.21
CA LEU A 285 -1.07 -8.77 -1.15
C LEU A 285 -1.24 -10.25 -1.40
N VAL A 286 -1.95 -10.58 -2.47
CA VAL A 286 -2.10 -11.95 -2.99
C VAL A 286 -1.36 -12.01 -4.31
N VAL A 287 -0.39 -12.93 -4.40
CA VAL A 287 0.50 -13.05 -5.56
C VAL A 287 0.41 -14.46 -6.14
N SER A 288 0.21 -14.56 -7.44
CA SER A 288 0.21 -15.82 -8.17
C SER A 288 0.86 -15.64 -9.55
N ARG A 289 1.22 -16.74 -10.21
CA ARG A 289 1.80 -16.72 -11.57
C ARG A 289 0.94 -17.51 -12.52
N ALA A 290 0.82 -17.02 -13.75
CA ALA A 290 0.11 -17.72 -14.80
C ALA A 290 0.87 -18.98 -15.26
N MET A 291 0.17 -20.09 -15.33
CA MET A 291 0.69 -21.31 -15.97
C MET A 291 0.64 -21.15 -17.50
N ALA A 292 1.43 -21.91 -18.21
CA ALA A 292 1.30 -22.00 -19.66
C ALA A 292 -0.01 -22.73 -20.03
N GLU A 293 -0.55 -22.40 -21.21
CA GLU A 293 -1.76 -23.03 -21.73
C GLU A 293 -1.62 -24.57 -21.76
N GLY A 294 -2.67 -25.27 -21.35
CA GLY A 294 -2.71 -26.73 -21.27
C GLY A 294 -2.05 -27.32 -20.02
N PHE A 295 -1.45 -26.52 -19.15
CA PHE A 295 -0.85 -26.99 -17.91
C PHE A 295 -1.64 -26.52 -16.68
N ALA A 296 -2.03 -27.46 -15.83
CA ALA A 296 -2.62 -27.16 -14.54
C ALA A 296 -1.54 -26.87 -13.50
N ALA A 297 -1.85 -25.97 -12.58
CA ALA A 297 -0.98 -25.65 -11.45
C ALA A 297 -0.89 -26.84 -10.46
N LEU A 298 0.31 -27.05 -9.94
CA LEU A 298 0.52 -28.02 -8.87
C LEU A 298 -0.05 -27.48 -7.55
N ARG A 299 -0.98 -28.21 -6.98
CA ARG A 299 -1.58 -27.85 -5.68
C ARG A 299 -0.77 -28.49 -4.56
N LYS A 300 -0.55 -27.69 -3.52
CA LYS A 300 -0.01 -28.21 -2.26
C LYS A 300 -1.03 -29.21 -1.69
N ARG A 301 -0.60 -30.43 -1.40
CA ARG A 301 -1.43 -31.39 -0.67
C ARG A 301 -1.56 -30.93 0.78
N ASP A 302 -2.60 -30.23 1.08
CA ASP A 302 -2.96 -29.97 2.47
C ASP A 302 -3.46 -31.26 3.09
N ARG A 303 -2.88 -31.64 4.22
CA ARG A 303 -3.52 -32.60 5.11
C ARG A 303 -4.68 -31.83 5.75
N ALA A 304 -5.83 -31.87 5.11
CA ALA A 304 -7.04 -31.28 5.65
C ALA A 304 -7.37 -31.95 7.00
N THR A 305 -7.06 -31.29 8.07
CA THR A 305 -7.49 -31.67 9.41
C THR A 305 -8.81 -30.98 9.79
N LYS A 306 -9.33 -30.14 8.90
CA LYS A 306 -10.55 -29.35 9.12
C LYS A 306 -11.28 -29.18 7.80
N ASP A 307 -12.60 -29.19 7.83
CA ASP A 307 -13.41 -28.75 6.72
C ASP A 307 -13.14 -27.26 6.49
N THR A 308 -12.53 -26.94 5.35
CA THR A 308 -12.21 -25.57 4.92
C THR A 308 -13.08 -25.14 3.75
N THR A 309 -14.00 -26.00 3.30
CA THR A 309 -14.80 -25.80 2.09
C THR A 309 -16.20 -25.28 2.38
N THR A 310 -16.65 -25.37 3.61
CA THR A 310 -18.00 -24.93 3.97
C THR A 310 -18.03 -23.42 4.16
N ASP A 311 -18.71 -22.73 3.26
CA ASP A 311 -19.04 -21.31 3.43
C ASP A 311 -20.17 -21.21 4.49
N ILE A 312 -19.79 -20.81 5.70
CA ILE A 312 -20.71 -20.66 6.85
C ILE A 312 -21.86 -19.70 6.51
N ASP A 313 -21.64 -18.72 5.63
CA ASP A 313 -22.67 -17.77 5.25
C ASP A 313 -23.72 -18.37 4.30
N SER A 314 -23.40 -19.48 3.62
CA SER A 314 -24.33 -20.22 2.76
C SER A 314 -25.19 -21.26 3.49
N LEU A 315 -24.88 -21.54 4.76
CA LEU A 315 -25.59 -22.54 5.55
C LEU A 315 -26.90 -22.01 6.14
N THR A 316 -27.93 -22.89 6.21
CA THR A 316 -29.14 -22.60 6.98
C THR A 316 -28.84 -22.54 8.49
N PRO A 317 -29.68 -21.88 9.31
CA PRO A 317 -29.50 -21.86 10.77
C PRO A 317 -29.34 -23.26 11.38
N GLU A 318 -30.13 -24.23 10.92
CA GLU A 318 -30.08 -25.61 11.40
C GLU A 318 -28.77 -26.32 11.02
N GLN A 319 -28.27 -26.03 9.80
CA GLN A 319 -26.98 -26.56 9.35
C GLN A 319 -25.81 -25.97 10.12
N ARG A 320 -25.89 -24.67 10.50
CA ARG A 320 -24.89 -24.03 11.35
C ARG A 320 -24.84 -24.64 12.75
N GLU A 321 -26.01 -24.89 13.33
CA GLU A 321 -26.14 -25.50 14.66
C GLU A 321 -25.58 -26.93 14.67
N ALA A 322 -25.92 -27.74 13.65
CA ALA A 322 -25.39 -29.09 13.49
C ALA A 322 -23.84 -29.09 13.28
N GLN A 323 -23.28 -28.10 12.57
CA GLN A 323 -21.84 -27.97 12.44
C GLN A 323 -21.16 -27.54 13.73
N LEU A 324 -21.77 -26.69 14.52
CA LEU A 324 -21.25 -26.29 15.83
C LEU A 324 -21.24 -27.50 16.78
N ASP A 325 -22.28 -28.31 16.78
CA ASP A 325 -22.35 -29.55 17.56
C ASP A 325 -21.26 -30.56 17.12
N ASP A 326 -21.00 -30.68 15.81
CA ASP A 326 -19.92 -31.53 15.28
C ASP A 326 -18.52 -30.97 15.63
N LEU A 327 -18.38 -29.65 15.72
CA LEU A 327 -17.14 -29.00 16.17
C LEU A 327 -16.87 -29.21 17.66
N GLU A 328 -17.91 -29.26 18.50
CA GLU A 328 -17.79 -29.55 19.93
C GLU A 328 -17.47 -31.03 20.17
N LEU A 329 -17.97 -31.92 19.30
CA LEU A 329 -17.78 -33.39 19.37
C LEU A 329 -16.49 -33.86 18.65
N ARG A 330 -15.61 -32.98 18.17
CA ARG A 330 -14.35 -33.40 17.52
C ARG A 330 -13.47 -34.17 18.48
N ASP A 331 -13.54 -35.48 18.37
CA ASP A 331 -12.67 -36.41 19.08
C ASP A 331 -11.20 -36.12 18.73
N ILE A 332 -10.43 -35.80 19.75
CA ILE A 332 -8.98 -35.88 19.67
C ILE A 332 -8.64 -37.34 19.31
N SER A 333 -7.87 -37.56 18.22
CA SER A 333 -7.51 -38.93 17.86
C SER A 333 -6.96 -39.66 19.10
N ASP A 334 -7.39 -40.90 19.35
CA ASP A 334 -6.96 -41.75 20.48
C ASP A 334 -5.44 -41.73 20.69
N HIS A 335 -4.68 -41.69 19.61
CA HIS A 335 -3.23 -41.63 19.68
C HIS A 335 -2.74 -40.32 20.29
N LYS A 336 -3.35 -39.18 19.92
CA LYS A 336 -2.99 -37.85 20.46
C LYS A 336 -3.43 -37.74 21.93
N LEU A 337 -4.61 -38.22 22.26
CA LEU A 337 -5.11 -38.23 23.62
C LEU A 337 -4.22 -39.07 24.54
N ARG A 338 -3.86 -40.31 24.13
CA ARG A 338 -2.94 -41.19 24.88
C ARG A 338 -1.57 -40.57 25.09
N LYS A 339 -1.05 -39.85 24.10
CA LYS A 339 0.23 -39.12 24.23
C LYS A 339 0.11 -38.01 25.29
N VAL A 340 -0.92 -37.19 25.22
CA VAL A 340 -1.14 -36.09 26.16
C VAL A 340 -1.34 -36.63 27.58
N LEU A 341 -2.15 -37.70 27.76
CA LEU A 341 -2.35 -38.30 29.07
C LEU A 341 -1.04 -38.87 29.65
N ARG A 342 -0.28 -39.59 28.87
CA ARG A 342 1.04 -40.09 29.30
C ARG A 342 1.99 -38.95 29.70
N ASP A 343 2.02 -37.85 28.97
CA ASP A 343 2.88 -36.70 29.27
C ASP A 343 2.37 -36.01 30.57
N LEU A 344 1.08 -35.95 30.78
CA LEU A 344 0.49 -35.44 32.03
C LEU A 344 0.77 -36.37 33.23
N ASP A 345 0.65 -37.67 33.08
CA ASP A 345 0.95 -38.67 34.14
C ASP A 345 2.44 -38.56 34.56
N LEU A 346 3.35 -38.38 33.60
CA LEU A 346 4.77 -38.13 33.90
C LEU A 346 5.02 -36.85 34.66
N GLN A 347 4.29 -35.77 34.34
CA GLN A 347 4.44 -34.49 35.02
C GLN A 347 3.84 -34.52 36.43
N THR A 348 2.66 -35.11 36.60
CA THR A 348 2.01 -35.26 37.89
C THR A 348 2.76 -36.22 38.83
N SER A 349 3.40 -37.28 38.28
CA SER A 349 4.25 -38.17 39.06
C SER A 349 5.50 -37.47 39.59
N ARG A 350 6.08 -36.55 38.85
CA ARG A 350 7.22 -35.73 39.31
C ARG A 350 6.81 -34.78 40.42
N LEU A 351 5.65 -34.11 40.32
CA LEU A 351 5.14 -33.23 41.36
C LEU A 351 4.92 -33.97 42.69
N SER A 352 4.38 -35.23 42.61
CA SER A 352 4.16 -36.06 43.81
C SER A 352 5.48 -36.58 44.46
N GLN A 353 6.54 -36.76 43.64
CA GLN A 353 7.88 -37.14 44.16
C GLN A 353 8.59 -35.96 44.84
N ASP A 354 8.46 -34.75 44.24
CA ASP A 354 9.03 -33.51 44.84
C ASP A 354 8.33 -33.13 46.14
N ASP A 355 7.02 -33.33 46.25
CA ASP A 355 6.24 -33.13 47.48
C ASP A 355 6.62 -34.13 48.61
N GLN A 356 6.96 -35.39 48.23
CA GLN A 356 7.41 -36.39 49.18
C GLN A 356 8.85 -36.15 49.65
N ALA A 357 9.71 -35.67 48.76
CA ALA A 357 11.08 -35.31 49.06
C ALA A 357 11.15 -34.07 50.01
N CYS A 358 10.27 -33.08 49.76
CA CYS A 358 10.15 -31.89 50.62
C CYS A 358 9.68 -32.24 52.03
N LYS A 359 8.68 -33.14 52.17
CA LYS A 359 8.16 -33.62 53.48
C LYS A 359 9.14 -34.50 54.24
N GLN A 360 10.02 -35.23 53.54
CA GLN A 360 11.08 -36.04 54.19
C GLN A 360 12.29 -35.19 54.60
N GLY A 361 12.58 -34.08 53.87
CA GLY A 361 13.60 -33.13 54.25
C GLY A 361 13.28 -32.30 55.49
N GLU A 362 12.00 -31.97 55.71
CA GLU A 362 11.54 -31.29 56.93
C GLU A 362 11.49 -32.23 58.18
N ALA A 363 11.33 -33.51 57.99
CA ALA A 363 11.33 -34.50 59.12
C ALA A 363 12.75 -34.88 59.60
N THR A 364 13.83 -34.48 58.91
CA THR A 364 15.22 -34.78 59.28
C THR A 364 15.92 -33.57 59.88
N ALA A 365 15.21 -32.45 60.01
CA ALA A 365 15.77 -31.18 60.53
C ALA A 365 15.20 -30.78 61.93
N ILE A 366 14.70 -31.77 62.72
CA ILE A 366 14.31 -31.59 64.16
C ILE A 366 15.27 -32.40 65.06
#